data_16b1bd90a973ce82ef7ee75af9187dcb
#
_entry.id   16b1bd90a973ce82ef7ee75af9187dcb
#
_cell.length_a   1.000
_cell.length_b   1.000
_cell.length_c   1.000
_cell.angle_alpha   90.00
_cell.angle_beta   90.00
_cell.angle_gamma   90.00
#
_symmetry.space_group_name_H-M   'P 1'
#
loop_
_entity.id
_entity.type
_entity.pdbx_description
1 polymer ?
#
loop_
_entity_poly.entity_id
_entity_poly.type
_entity_poly.pdbx_seq_one_letter_code
_entity_poly.pdbx_strand_id
1 'polypeptide(L)'
;MKVTERLEKLRKIMKDKGIDYYIIPSEDAHQSEYVCEHYRGRAYMSGFTGSAGTLLVGLENAILWTDGRYFIQALDELKGSGIEMFKMRIPGWPSLLEWLKENAKAGETIAFDGKVFSVGEYKDFKKLEEENNINIKIDEDLLDEVWKERPSLPKEKAFLHEVKYCGKSAREKLREVREEMKKLGANNYIIASLDDIAWLYNIRGNDVRCNPVVLSYALVKENEAYLYVDKSKFTSKMEEELLNEGVTLKSYEKIGEDISNLEGKILIDPNKISAYLYECIKDKNNIVEFGNITTKFKAIKNEVELDNLRKCQVRDGVAMVKFMKWLKDNIGKIEISEISASDKLEELRSLDELFKGISFETIAGHKEHGAMMHYSATKESDYTLEPRGFLLIDSGGQYLDGTTDITRTFVLGELTEEERKDYTLVLKGHIGLMRAKFLKGATGSALDIKAREPLWNEGIDYKCGTGHGVGFFLNVHEGPQSISPVPNKVALEPGMIITNEPGVYREGKHGIRTENTMVVVKDTYSEEFGEFYKFDTISLCPIDLEGLDISLLNEEEKAWLNNYHKKVYDLLSPYLDEEEKEFLKNETREI
;
A
#
# COMPACT_ATOMS: atom_id res chain seq x y z
N MET A 1 3.15 -28.66 8.18
CA MET A 1 2.26 -29.36 7.20
C MET A 1 2.58 -28.80 5.80
N LYS A 2 2.81 -29.65 4.81
CA LYS A 2 3.08 -29.22 3.42
C LYS A 2 1.80 -28.64 2.79
N VAL A 3 1.96 -27.82 1.74
CA VAL A 3 0.82 -27.22 1.02
C VAL A 3 -0.13 -28.29 0.49
N THR A 4 0.38 -29.37 -0.11
CA THR A 4 -0.42 -30.49 -0.61
C THR A 4 -1.28 -31.13 0.49
N GLU A 5 -0.73 -31.32 1.69
CA GLU A 5 -1.45 -31.87 2.85
C GLU A 5 -2.56 -30.91 3.35
N ARG A 6 -2.30 -29.58 3.29
CA ARG A 6 -3.32 -28.56 3.65
C ARG A 6 -4.48 -28.58 2.66
N LEU A 7 -4.19 -28.66 1.36
CA LEU A 7 -5.20 -28.76 0.31
C LEU A 7 -6.04 -30.04 0.44
N GLU A 8 -5.41 -31.19 0.69
CA GLU A 8 -6.13 -32.47 0.92
C GLU A 8 -7.06 -32.38 2.12
N LYS A 9 -6.60 -31.77 3.22
CA LYS A 9 -7.41 -31.60 4.43
C LYS A 9 -8.60 -30.67 4.17
N LEU A 10 -8.39 -29.54 3.45
CA LEU A 10 -9.46 -28.63 3.08
C LEU A 10 -10.49 -29.33 2.18
N ARG A 11 -10.04 -30.05 1.15
CA ARG A 11 -10.93 -30.81 0.25
C ARG A 11 -11.80 -31.85 0.97
N LYS A 12 -11.26 -32.49 2.03
CA LYS A 12 -12.04 -33.38 2.86
C LYS A 12 -13.18 -32.65 3.57
N ILE A 13 -12.89 -31.49 4.19
CA ILE A 13 -13.88 -30.67 4.87
C ILE A 13 -14.93 -30.16 3.87
N MET A 14 -14.50 -29.72 2.69
CA MET A 14 -15.39 -29.28 1.61
C MET A 14 -16.38 -30.38 1.21
N LYS A 15 -15.89 -31.63 1.02
CA LYS A 15 -16.75 -32.77 0.69
C LYS A 15 -17.79 -33.06 1.79
N ASP A 16 -17.36 -33.01 3.05
CA ASP A 16 -18.24 -33.26 4.20
C ASP A 16 -19.34 -32.18 4.33
N LYS A 17 -19.09 -30.95 3.84
CA LYS A 17 -20.01 -29.80 3.85
C LYS A 17 -20.77 -29.60 2.54
N GLY A 18 -20.52 -30.39 1.50
CA GLY A 18 -21.12 -30.23 0.18
C GLY A 18 -20.71 -28.95 -0.51
N ILE A 19 -19.41 -28.63 -0.46
CA ILE A 19 -18.78 -27.46 -1.09
C ILE A 19 -17.89 -27.96 -2.23
N ASP A 20 -18.11 -27.44 -3.44
CA ASP A 20 -17.35 -27.82 -4.63
C ASP A 20 -16.12 -26.92 -4.84
N TYR A 21 -16.25 -25.63 -4.50
CA TYR A 21 -15.18 -24.64 -4.58
C TYR A 21 -15.11 -23.80 -3.30
N TYR A 22 -13.90 -23.58 -2.80
CA TYR A 22 -13.65 -22.68 -1.67
C TYR A 22 -12.66 -21.60 -2.05
N ILE A 23 -12.99 -20.32 -1.77
CA ILE A 23 -12.20 -19.17 -2.18
C ILE A 23 -11.56 -18.50 -0.97
N ILE A 24 -10.26 -18.20 -1.06
CA ILE A 24 -9.47 -17.60 0.01
C ILE A 24 -8.73 -16.37 -0.57
N PRO A 25 -9.14 -15.14 -0.22
CA PRO A 25 -8.52 -13.91 -0.69
C PRO A 25 -7.30 -13.55 0.16
N SER A 26 -6.63 -12.46 -0.22
CA SER A 26 -5.55 -11.84 0.58
C SER A 26 -6.06 -10.95 1.69
N GLU A 27 -7.23 -10.40 1.51
CA GLU A 27 -7.85 -9.36 2.34
C GLU A 27 -8.31 -9.90 3.70
N ASP A 28 -8.50 -8.99 4.65
CA ASP A 28 -9.07 -9.23 5.97
C ASP A 28 -10.54 -8.74 6.06
N ALA A 29 -11.11 -8.77 7.26
CA ALA A 29 -12.47 -8.29 7.53
C ALA A 29 -12.65 -6.76 7.34
N HIS A 30 -11.57 -6.05 7.07
CA HIS A 30 -11.50 -4.59 6.90
C HIS A 30 -11.12 -4.19 5.47
N GLN A 31 -10.97 -5.16 4.57
CA GLN A 31 -10.50 -4.98 3.19
C GLN A 31 -9.14 -4.27 3.12
N SER A 32 -8.22 -4.69 4.00
CA SER A 32 -6.86 -4.18 4.09
C SER A 32 -5.96 -4.83 3.05
N GLU A 33 -4.98 -4.11 2.52
CA GLU A 33 -3.94 -4.65 1.64
C GLU A 33 -2.92 -5.49 2.45
N TYR A 34 -2.50 -4.97 3.60
CA TYR A 34 -1.65 -5.68 4.55
C TYR A 34 -2.49 -6.14 5.73
N VAL A 35 -2.35 -7.40 6.09
CA VAL A 35 -3.20 -8.06 7.08
C VAL A 35 -2.40 -8.61 8.25
N CYS A 36 -3.01 -8.69 9.42
CA CYS A 36 -2.39 -9.37 10.56
C CYS A 36 -2.28 -10.89 10.32
N GLU A 37 -1.44 -11.56 11.11
CA GLU A 37 -1.13 -12.99 10.94
C GLU A 37 -2.38 -13.90 10.95
N HIS A 38 -3.43 -13.52 11.69
CA HIS A 38 -4.71 -14.26 11.71
C HIS A 38 -5.35 -14.38 10.33
N TYR A 39 -5.25 -13.32 9.49
CA TYR A 39 -5.87 -13.27 8.17
C TYR A 39 -4.95 -13.72 7.03
N ARG A 40 -3.75 -14.20 7.29
CA ARG A 40 -2.82 -14.72 6.26
C ARG A 40 -3.20 -16.11 5.73
N GLY A 41 -4.50 -16.41 5.66
CA GLY A 41 -5.03 -17.73 5.25
C GLY A 41 -4.64 -18.15 3.84
N ARG A 42 -4.65 -17.22 2.87
CA ARG A 42 -4.21 -17.48 1.50
C ARG A 42 -2.73 -17.89 1.47
N ALA A 43 -1.86 -17.15 2.16
CA ALA A 43 -0.45 -17.48 2.25
C ALA A 43 -0.22 -18.82 2.96
N TYR A 44 -0.92 -19.09 4.06
CA TYR A 44 -0.87 -20.39 4.73
C TYR A 44 -1.28 -21.52 3.79
N MET A 45 -2.38 -21.39 3.06
CA MET A 45 -2.90 -22.46 2.21
C MET A 45 -2.06 -22.68 0.95
N SER A 46 -1.54 -21.62 0.33
CA SER A 46 -0.82 -21.71 -0.95
C SER A 46 0.70 -21.82 -0.82
N GLY A 47 1.27 -21.33 0.28
CA GLY A 47 2.72 -21.10 0.41
C GLY A 47 3.21 -19.82 -0.31
N PHE A 48 2.36 -19.16 -1.09
CA PHE A 48 2.69 -17.90 -1.75
C PHE A 48 2.64 -16.74 -0.75
N THR A 49 3.73 -15.98 -0.64
CA THR A 49 3.91 -14.94 0.39
C THR A 49 3.58 -13.52 -0.07
N GLY A 50 3.45 -13.28 -1.38
CA GLY A 50 3.12 -11.95 -1.94
C GLY A 50 1.83 -11.37 -1.35
N SER A 51 1.68 -10.04 -1.30
CA SER A 51 0.55 -9.38 -0.62
C SER A 51 -0.78 -9.48 -1.38
N ALA A 52 -0.77 -9.68 -2.69
CA ALA A 52 -1.98 -9.69 -3.52
C ALA A 52 -2.19 -11.02 -4.24
N GLY A 53 -3.38 -11.58 -4.08
CA GLY A 53 -3.81 -12.78 -4.80
C GLY A 53 -5.03 -13.45 -4.18
N THR A 54 -5.71 -14.25 -4.98
CA THR A 54 -6.87 -15.04 -4.54
C THR A 54 -6.66 -16.49 -4.90
N LEU A 55 -6.81 -17.39 -3.92
CA LEU A 55 -6.71 -18.83 -4.09
C LEU A 55 -8.10 -19.44 -4.21
N LEU A 56 -8.37 -20.12 -5.31
CA LEU A 56 -9.52 -21.02 -5.49
C LEU A 56 -9.06 -22.45 -5.24
N VAL A 57 -9.75 -23.15 -4.38
CA VAL A 57 -9.56 -24.59 -4.16
C VAL A 57 -10.82 -25.32 -4.61
N GLY A 58 -10.73 -26.10 -5.66
CA GLY A 58 -11.75 -27.06 -6.07
C GLY A 58 -11.43 -28.46 -5.54
N LEU A 59 -12.37 -29.41 -5.70
CA LEU A 59 -12.17 -30.77 -5.23
C LEU A 59 -11.01 -31.51 -5.91
N GLU A 60 -10.64 -31.10 -7.14
CA GLU A 60 -9.59 -31.74 -7.92
C GLU A 60 -8.45 -30.78 -8.32
N ASN A 61 -8.71 -29.47 -8.38
CA ASN A 61 -7.76 -28.45 -8.81
C ASN A 61 -7.55 -27.39 -7.72
N ALA A 62 -6.53 -26.55 -7.91
CA ALA A 62 -6.32 -25.33 -7.13
C ALA A 62 -5.64 -24.29 -8.01
N ILE A 63 -6.10 -23.05 -7.96
CA ILE A 63 -5.62 -21.96 -8.82
C ILE A 63 -5.39 -20.71 -7.97
N LEU A 64 -4.23 -20.08 -8.17
CA LEU A 64 -3.89 -18.79 -7.56
C LEU A 64 -3.90 -17.70 -8.64
N TRP A 65 -4.76 -16.70 -8.49
CA TRP A 65 -4.68 -15.44 -9.24
C TRP A 65 -3.77 -14.46 -8.52
N THR A 66 -2.81 -13.86 -9.24
CA THR A 66 -1.99 -12.76 -8.71
C THR A 66 -1.68 -11.76 -9.82
N ASP A 67 -1.18 -10.56 -9.45
CA ASP A 67 -0.88 -9.49 -10.41
C ASP A 67 0.60 -9.44 -10.83
N GLY A 68 0.92 -8.50 -11.74
CA GLY A 68 2.22 -8.40 -12.40
C GLY A 68 3.42 -8.19 -11.47
N ARG A 69 3.19 -7.71 -10.26
CA ARG A 69 4.25 -7.53 -9.25
C ARG A 69 4.85 -8.86 -8.78
N TYR A 70 4.06 -9.94 -8.87
CA TYR A 70 4.35 -11.23 -8.22
C TYR A 70 4.49 -12.41 -9.18
N PHE A 71 4.41 -12.22 -10.51
CA PHE A 71 4.44 -13.37 -11.43
C PHE A 71 5.69 -14.26 -11.29
N ILE A 72 6.86 -13.66 -11.11
CA ILE A 72 8.12 -14.40 -10.94
C ILE A 72 8.12 -15.13 -9.60
N GLN A 73 7.83 -14.41 -8.51
CA GLN A 73 7.81 -14.96 -7.15
C GLN A 73 6.79 -16.09 -7.01
N ALA A 74 5.56 -15.90 -7.51
CA ALA A 74 4.52 -16.91 -7.42
C ALA A 74 4.87 -18.19 -8.17
N LEU A 75 5.48 -18.09 -9.36
CA LEU A 75 5.94 -19.25 -10.10
C LEU A 75 6.98 -20.06 -9.32
N ASP A 76 7.84 -19.38 -8.56
CA ASP A 76 8.88 -20.04 -7.77
C ASP A 76 8.29 -20.67 -6.49
N GLU A 77 7.52 -19.92 -5.72
CA GLU A 77 6.95 -20.36 -4.45
C GLU A 77 5.88 -21.47 -4.60
N LEU A 78 5.18 -21.52 -5.74
CA LEU A 78 4.17 -22.55 -6.00
C LEU A 78 4.74 -23.86 -6.55
N LYS A 79 6.05 -23.97 -6.79
CA LYS A 79 6.67 -25.22 -7.28
C LYS A 79 6.36 -26.40 -6.35
N GLY A 80 5.79 -27.46 -6.93
CA GLY A 80 5.46 -28.69 -6.20
C GLY A 80 4.25 -28.60 -5.26
N SER A 81 3.53 -27.48 -5.24
CA SER A 81 2.33 -27.29 -4.43
C SER A 81 1.07 -27.95 -5.03
N GLY A 82 1.04 -28.17 -6.34
CA GLY A 82 -0.15 -28.57 -7.09
C GLY A 82 -1.14 -27.43 -7.35
N ILE A 83 -0.72 -26.18 -7.12
CA ILE A 83 -1.49 -24.97 -7.40
C ILE A 83 -1.02 -24.38 -8.73
N GLU A 84 -1.94 -24.10 -9.64
CA GLU A 84 -1.69 -23.42 -10.90
C GLU A 84 -1.75 -21.90 -10.70
N MET A 85 -0.84 -21.13 -11.35
CA MET A 85 -0.86 -19.67 -11.27
C MET A 85 -1.55 -19.07 -12.49
N PHE A 86 -2.54 -18.19 -12.26
CA PHE A 86 -3.20 -17.38 -13.27
C PHE A 86 -2.83 -15.90 -13.13
N LYS A 87 -2.61 -15.25 -14.29
CA LYS A 87 -2.12 -13.86 -14.37
C LYS A 87 -3.29 -12.88 -14.44
N MET A 88 -3.46 -12.10 -13.39
CA MET A 88 -4.51 -11.06 -13.36
C MET A 88 -4.22 -9.95 -14.39
N ARG A 89 -5.29 -9.49 -15.06
CA ARG A 89 -5.26 -8.34 -16.00
C ARG A 89 -4.32 -8.52 -17.20
N ILE A 90 -3.99 -9.75 -17.54
CA ILE A 90 -3.22 -10.07 -18.74
C ILE A 90 -4.17 -10.67 -19.80
N PRO A 91 -4.19 -10.16 -21.04
CA PRO A 91 -5.01 -10.73 -22.09
C PRO A 91 -4.78 -12.23 -22.29
N GLY A 92 -5.86 -12.98 -22.41
CA GLY A 92 -5.83 -14.45 -22.57
C GLY A 92 -5.83 -15.24 -21.26
N TRP A 93 -5.82 -14.56 -20.09
CA TRP A 93 -6.01 -15.20 -18.80
C TRP A 93 -7.37 -14.80 -18.22
N PRO A 94 -8.26 -15.77 -17.88
CA PRO A 94 -9.56 -15.44 -17.31
C PRO A 94 -9.42 -14.90 -15.89
N SER A 95 -10.26 -13.97 -15.50
CA SER A 95 -10.47 -13.61 -14.10
C SER A 95 -11.08 -14.78 -13.32
N LEU A 96 -11.10 -14.69 -12.00
CA LEU A 96 -11.74 -15.71 -11.13
C LEU A 96 -13.21 -15.93 -11.50
N LEU A 97 -13.96 -14.83 -11.70
CA LEU A 97 -15.38 -14.91 -12.05
C LEU A 97 -15.62 -15.48 -13.45
N GLU A 98 -14.81 -15.10 -14.45
CA GLU A 98 -14.88 -15.68 -15.80
C GLU A 98 -14.56 -17.18 -15.75
N TRP A 99 -13.53 -17.57 -15.02
CA TRP A 99 -13.18 -18.99 -14.87
C TRP A 99 -14.31 -19.79 -14.20
N LEU A 100 -14.90 -19.26 -13.12
CA LEU A 100 -16.03 -19.90 -12.44
C LEU A 100 -17.26 -20.00 -13.34
N LYS A 101 -17.53 -18.95 -14.12
CA LYS A 101 -18.64 -18.95 -15.09
C LYS A 101 -18.51 -20.05 -16.13
N GLU A 102 -17.30 -20.37 -16.55
CA GLU A 102 -17.04 -21.42 -17.56
C GLU A 102 -16.95 -22.82 -16.96
N ASN A 103 -16.52 -22.96 -15.70
CA ASN A 103 -16.17 -24.26 -15.12
C ASN A 103 -17.13 -24.76 -14.04
N ALA A 104 -17.80 -23.86 -13.29
CA ALA A 104 -18.78 -24.26 -12.27
C ALA A 104 -20.09 -24.72 -12.92
N LYS A 105 -20.61 -25.87 -12.47
CA LYS A 105 -21.81 -26.49 -13.00
C LYS A 105 -23.05 -26.11 -12.18
N ALA A 106 -24.21 -26.12 -12.82
CA ALA A 106 -25.47 -25.89 -12.14
C ALA A 106 -25.66 -26.85 -10.95
N GLY A 107 -26.03 -26.30 -9.81
CA GLY A 107 -26.19 -27.00 -8.54
C GLY A 107 -24.94 -27.12 -7.68
N GLU A 108 -23.74 -26.82 -8.21
CA GLU A 108 -22.50 -26.77 -7.43
C GLU A 108 -22.50 -25.60 -6.43
N THR A 109 -21.76 -25.76 -5.35
CA THR A 109 -21.66 -24.79 -4.25
C THR A 109 -20.26 -24.17 -4.21
N ILE A 110 -20.22 -22.85 -4.29
CA ILE A 110 -19.03 -22.01 -4.05
C ILE A 110 -19.16 -21.42 -2.64
N ALA A 111 -18.13 -21.56 -1.83
CA ALA A 111 -18.14 -21.03 -0.47
C ALA A 111 -16.91 -20.15 -0.19
N PHE A 112 -17.08 -19.21 0.73
CA PHE A 112 -16.03 -18.38 1.29
C PHE A 112 -16.46 -17.76 2.62
N ASP A 113 -15.51 -17.23 3.39
CA ASP A 113 -15.82 -16.42 4.57
C ASP A 113 -16.29 -15.03 4.14
N GLY A 114 -17.55 -14.72 4.28
CA GLY A 114 -18.14 -13.42 3.94
C GLY A 114 -17.62 -12.24 4.75
N LYS A 115 -16.83 -12.49 5.80
CA LYS A 115 -16.16 -11.41 6.56
C LYS A 115 -15.00 -10.80 5.77
N VAL A 116 -14.34 -11.57 4.91
CA VAL A 116 -13.14 -11.15 4.18
C VAL A 116 -13.40 -10.80 2.71
N PHE A 117 -14.65 -10.86 2.25
CA PHE A 117 -15.08 -10.41 0.92
C PHE A 117 -15.88 -9.12 1.01
N SER A 118 -15.61 -8.19 0.11
CA SER A 118 -16.36 -6.94 0.01
C SER A 118 -17.79 -7.14 -0.52
N VAL A 119 -18.67 -6.16 -0.25
CA VAL A 119 -20.03 -6.13 -0.82
C VAL A 119 -19.98 -6.10 -2.36
N GLY A 120 -19.01 -5.39 -2.94
CA GLY A 120 -18.85 -5.33 -4.40
C GLY A 120 -18.63 -6.70 -4.99
N GLU A 121 -17.64 -7.44 -4.48
CA GLU A 121 -17.35 -8.82 -4.91
C GLU A 121 -18.53 -9.76 -4.64
N TYR A 122 -19.15 -9.64 -3.47
CA TYR A 122 -20.31 -10.46 -3.13
C TYR A 122 -21.47 -10.28 -4.11
N LYS A 123 -21.74 -9.06 -4.56
CA LYS A 123 -22.76 -8.81 -5.59
C LYS A 123 -22.41 -9.46 -6.93
N ASP A 124 -21.12 -9.48 -7.29
CA ASP A 124 -20.67 -10.16 -8.50
C ASP A 124 -20.85 -11.69 -8.37
N PHE A 125 -20.59 -12.28 -7.20
CA PHE A 125 -20.89 -13.69 -6.93
C PHE A 125 -22.39 -13.97 -6.92
N LYS A 126 -23.22 -13.10 -6.38
CA LYS A 126 -24.71 -13.24 -6.44
C LYS A 126 -25.24 -13.21 -7.87
N LYS A 127 -24.67 -12.36 -8.71
CA LYS A 127 -25.00 -12.35 -10.14
C LYS A 127 -24.58 -13.65 -10.82
N LEU A 128 -23.40 -14.17 -10.51
CA LEU A 128 -22.93 -15.46 -11.03
C LEU A 128 -23.84 -16.61 -10.56
N GLU A 129 -24.31 -16.60 -9.29
CA GLU A 129 -25.27 -17.53 -8.73
C GLU A 129 -26.55 -17.62 -9.57
N GLU A 130 -27.12 -16.46 -9.94
CA GLU A 130 -28.32 -16.37 -10.77
C GLU A 130 -28.07 -16.82 -12.22
N GLU A 131 -26.96 -16.39 -12.83
CA GLU A 131 -26.65 -16.69 -14.24
C GLU A 131 -26.31 -18.17 -14.47
N ASN A 132 -25.61 -18.81 -13.54
CA ASN A 132 -25.12 -20.19 -13.69
C ASN A 132 -25.93 -21.23 -12.89
N ASN A 133 -26.95 -20.81 -12.13
CA ASN A 133 -27.74 -21.68 -11.24
C ASN A 133 -26.87 -22.50 -10.28
N ILE A 134 -25.89 -21.84 -9.67
CA ILE A 134 -25.01 -22.37 -8.62
C ILE A 134 -25.45 -21.86 -7.25
N ASN A 135 -24.83 -22.35 -6.17
CA ASN A 135 -25.12 -21.91 -4.81
C ASN A 135 -23.92 -21.13 -4.25
N ILE A 136 -24.16 -19.98 -3.60
CA ILE A 136 -23.14 -19.20 -2.90
C ILE A 136 -23.37 -19.29 -1.39
N LYS A 137 -22.34 -19.73 -0.63
CA LYS A 137 -22.31 -19.74 0.83
C LYS A 137 -21.24 -18.80 1.35
N ILE A 138 -21.59 -17.93 2.30
CA ILE A 138 -20.70 -16.89 2.84
C ILE A 138 -20.44 -17.02 4.34
N ASP A 139 -20.96 -18.02 4.98
CA ASP A 139 -20.93 -18.27 6.42
C ASP A 139 -19.91 -19.36 6.84
N GLU A 140 -18.97 -19.69 5.96
CA GLU A 140 -18.03 -20.79 6.13
C GLU A 140 -16.58 -20.29 6.24
N ASP A 141 -16.04 -20.18 7.45
CA ASP A 141 -14.59 -20.08 7.67
C ASP A 141 -13.98 -21.47 7.87
N LEU A 142 -13.60 -22.12 6.75
CA LEU A 142 -13.00 -23.46 6.80
C LEU A 142 -11.54 -23.45 7.27
N LEU A 143 -10.90 -22.29 7.34
CA LEU A 143 -9.49 -22.20 7.73
C LEU A 143 -9.27 -22.58 9.19
N ASP A 144 -10.20 -22.30 10.09
CA ASP A 144 -10.09 -22.71 11.51
C ASP A 144 -10.05 -24.24 11.68
N GLU A 145 -10.66 -24.98 10.75
CA GLU A 145 -10.62 -26.43 10.76
C GLU A 145 -9.31 -26.99 10.17
N VAL A 146 -8.72 -26.30 9.19
CA VAL A 146 -7.45 -26.70 8.53
C VAL A 146 -6.25 -26.23 9.32
N TRP A 147 -6.24 -24.98 9.75
CA TRP A 147 -5.12 -24.28 10.41
C TRP A 147 -5.30 -24.28 11.93
N LYS A 148 -4.99 -25.40 12.58
CA LYS A 148 -5.20 -25.56 14.02
C LYS A 148 -4.39 -24.60 14.90
N GLU A 149 -3.26 -24.13 14.40
CA GLU A 149 -2.38 -23.17 15.09
C GLU A 149 -2.56 -21.75 14.53
N ARG A 150 -3.75 -21.44 13.98
CA ARG A 150 -4.05 -20.10 13.45
C ARG A 150 -3.84 -19.06 14.55
N PRO A 151 -3.00 -18.04 14.32
CA PRO A 151 -2.80 -16.97 15.29
C PRO A 151 -4.11 -16.32 15.71
N SER A 152 -4.24 -15.97 16.98
CA SER A 152 -5.39 -15.17 17.45
C SER A 152 -5.34 -13.76 16.88
N LEU A 153 -6.47 -13.04 16.93
CA LEU A 153 -6.46 -11.61 16.62
C LEU A 153 -5.49 -10.87 17.56
N PRO A 154 -4.75 -9.88 17.05
CA PRO A 154 -3.74 -9.16 17.82
C PRO A 154 -4.36 -8.38 18.98
N LYS A 155 -3.59 -8.24 20.07
CA LYS A 155 -3.98 -7.55 21.31
C LYS A 155 -3.02 -6.43 21.69
N GLU A 156 -2.30 -5.90 20.71
CA GLU A 156 -1.34 -4.82 20.92
C GLU A 156 -2.04 -3.56 21.48
N LYS A 157 -1.30 -2.78 22.28
CA LYS A 157 -1.86 -1.57 22.86
C LYS A 157 -2.04 -0.49 21.81
N ALA A 158 -3.19 0.16 21.85
CA ALA A 158 -3.45 1.37 21.10
C ALA A 158 -2.85 2.60 21.79
N PHE A 159 -2.71 3.69 21.06
CA PHE A 159 -2.40 5.01 21.60
C PHE A 159 -3.10 6.10 20.80
N LEU A 160 -3.25 7.28 21.40
CA LEU A 160 -3.85 8.43 20.75
C LEU A 160 -2.78 9.24 20.01
N HIS A 161 -3.05 9.58 18.77
CA HIS A 161 -2.20 10.42 17.95
C HIS A 161 -2.47 11.90 18.26
N GLU A 162 -1.48 12.61 18.78
CA GLU A 162 -1.63 13.97 19.27
C GLU A 162 -1.97 14.98 18.16
N VAL A 163 -2.87 15.92 18.45
CA VAL A 163 -3.31 16.97 17.51
C VAL A 163 -2.14 17.84 16.99
N LYS A 164 -1.07 17.99 17.77
CA LYS A 164 0.14 18.71 17.29
C LYS A 164 0.76 18.10 16.04
N TYR A 165 0.52 16.80 15.78
CA TYR A 165 0.98 16.11 14.58
C TYR A 165 -0.09 16.12 13.48
N CYS A 166 -1.33 15.74 13.80
CA CYS A 166 -2.40 15.55 12.81
C CYS A 166 -3.27 16.81 12.54
N GLY A 167 -3.08 17.88 13.28
CA GLY A 167 -3.68 19.20 13.04
C GLY A 167 -5.17 19.34 13.36
N LYS A 168 -5.94 18.24 13.47
CA LYS A 168 -7.38 18.26 13.78
C LYS A 168 -7.72 17.21 14.84
N SER A 169 -8.61 17.57 15.77
CA SER A 169 -9.18 16.64 16.74
C SER A 169 -10.19 15.68 16.09
N ALA A 170 -10.50 14.57 16.74
CA ALA A 170 -11.53 13.62 16.30
C ALA A 170 -12.92 14.31 16.20
N ARG A 171 -13.24 15.20 17.13
CA ARG A 171 -14.48 15.99 17.13
C ARG A 171 -14.60 16.86 15.88
N GLU A 172 -13.53 17.53 15.47
CA GLU A 172 -13.53 18.36 14.26
C GLU A 172 -13.74 17.52 13.00
N LYS A 173 -13.05 16.39 12.91
CA LYS A 173 -13.20 15.45 11.78
C LYS A 173 -14.61 14.84 11.73
N LEU A 174 -15.18 14.46 12.88
CA LEU A 174 -16.55 13.96 12.97
C LEU A 174 -17.58 15.01 12.49
N ARG A 175 -17.35 16.28 12.80
CA ARG A 175 -18.24 17.36 12.32
C ARG A 175 -18.20 17.43 10.78
N GLU A 176 -17.01 17.43 10.17
CA GLU A 176 -16.84 17.47 8.72
C GLU A 176 -17.49 16.25 8.05
N VAL A 177 -17.29 15.05 8.60
CA VAL A 177 -17.92 13.82 8.11
C VAL A 177 -19.44 13.88 8.19
N ARG A 178 -20.01 14.38 9.30
CA ARG A 178 -21.46 14.53 9.46
C ARG A 178 -22.06 15.54 8.48
N GLU A 179 -21.34 16.61 8.15
CA GLU A 179 -21.77 17.57 7.13
C GLU A 179 -21.89 16.89 5.76
N GLU A 180 -20.96 16.01 5.42
CA GLU A 180 -20.99 15.26 4.16
C GLU A 180 -22.08 14.18 4.17
N MET A 181 -22.22 13.42 5.26
CA MET A 181 -23.33 12.48 5.45
C MET A 181 -24.69 13.16 5.19
N LYS A 182 -24.88 14.38 5.72
CA LYS A 182 -26.11 15.15 5.52
C LYS A 182 -26.35 15.48 4.06
N LYS A 183 -25.31 15.85 3.30
CA LYS A 183 -25.42 16.10 1.83
C LYS A 183 -25.83 14.85 1.07
N LEU A 184 -25.35 13.67 1.52
CA LEU A 184 -25.70 12.36 0.94
C LEU A 184 -27.05 11.82 1.45
N GLY A 185 -27.71 12.52 2.37
CA GLY A 185 -28.97 12.10 2.99
C GLY A 185 -28.84 10.88 3.90
N ALA A 186 -27.65 10.62 4.46
CA ALA A 186 -27.37 9.49 5.31
C ALA A 186 -27.48 9.86 6.80
N ASN A 187 -28.14 8.99 7.59
CA ASN A 187 -28.28 9.15 9.05
C ASN A 187 -27.19 8.37 9.80
N ASN A 188 -26.69 7.29 9.18
CA ASN A 188 -25.67 6.39 9.73
C ASN A 188 -24.58 6.17 8.68
N TYR A 189 -23.34 6.05 9.13
CA TYR A 189 -22.21 5.72 8.26
C TYR A 189 -21.37 4.62 8.93
N ILE A 190 -21.23 3.50 8.26
CA ILE A 190 -20.43 2.35 8.71
C ILE A 190 -19.08 2.41 8.02
N ILE A 191 -18.01 2.36 8.80
CA ILE A 191 -16.63 2.36 8.31
C ILE A 191 -15.94 1.09 8.80
N ALA A 192 -15.33 0.34 7.88
CA ALA A 192 -14.53 -0.84 8.20
C ALA A 192 -13.03 -0.63 7.92
N SER A 193 -12.65 0.24 6.98
CA SER A 193 -11.24 0.49 6.65
C SER A 193 -10.47 1.04 7.85
N LEU A 194 -9.42 0.33 8.25
CA LEU A 194 -8.67 0.57 9.48
C LEU A 194 -7.96 1.92 9.49
N ASP A 195 -7.38 2.32 8.37
CA ASP A 195 -6.69 3.60 8.20
C ASP A 195 -7.66 4.80 8.23
N ASP A 196 -8.86 4.64 7.68
CA ASP A 196 -9.92 5.64 7.77
C ASP A 196 -10.39 5.85 9.21
N ILE A 197 -10.57 4.76 9.97
CA ILE A 197 -10.93 4.81 11.39
C ILE A 197 -9.81 5.41 12.23
N ALA A 198 -8.56 5.00 11.97
CA ALA A 198 -7.39 5.51 12.65
C ALA A 198 -7.20 7.02 12.41
N TRP A 199 -7.46 7.49 11.17
CA TRP A 199 -7.47 8.92 10.86
C TRP A 199 -8.62 9.64 11.56
N LEU A 200 -9.85 9.12 11.48
CA LEU A 200 -11.05 9.78 11.99
C LEU A 200 -10.97 10.02 13.50
N TYR A 201 -10.54 9.01 14.26
CA TYR A 201 -10.52 9.05 15.71
C TYR A 201 -9.15 9.37 16.32
N ASN A 202 -8.14 9.66 15.49
CA ASN A 202 -6.76 9.89 15.93
C ASN A 202 -6.21 8.74 16.80
N ILE A 203 -6.48 7.51 16.44
CA ILE A 203 -5.97 6.32 17.12
C ILE A 203 -4.89 5.64 16.27
N ARG A 204 -3.89 5.07 16.93
CA ARG A 204 -2.86 4.24 16.29
C ARG A 204 -2.62 3.00 17.14
N GLY A 205 -2.06 1.97 16.52
CA GLY A 205 -1.65 0.73 17.18
C GLY A 205 -0.79 -0.10 16.24
N ASN A 206 -0.43 -1.31 16.65
CA ASN A 206 0.47 -2.19 15.90
C ASN A 206 -0.20 -3.54 15.60
N ASP A 207 -1.49 -3.54 15.30
CA ASP A 207 -2.22 -4.78 14.99
C ASP A 207 -1.82 -5.36 13.63
N VAL A 208 -1.37 -4.51 12.72
CA VAL A 208 -0.87 -4.90 11.39
C VAL A 208 0.58 -4.43 11.27
N ARG A 209 1.47 -5.33 10.85
CA ARG A 209 2.88 -5.02 10.67
C ARG A 209 3.04 -3.87 9.66
N CYS A 210 3.91 -2.93 9.94
CA CYS A 210 4.19 -1.72 9.17
C CYS A 210 3.03 -0.68 9.09
N ASN A 211 1.81 -1.05 9.42
CA ASN A 211 0.64 -0.17 9.40
C ASN A 211 0.20 0.16 10.83
N PRO A 212 0.30 1.43 11.27
CA PRO A 212 -0.01 1.81 12.64
C PRO A 212 -1.51 1.92 12.89
N VAL A 213 -2.24 0.82 12.71
CA VAL A 213 -3.70 0.73 12.82
C VAL A 213 -4.13 -0.23 13.93
N VAL A 214 -5.41 -0.13 14.32
CA VAL A 214 -6.07 -0.98 15.31
C VAL A 214 -7.24 -1.68 14.65
N LEU A 215 -7.35 -3.00 14.76
CA LEU A 215 -8.51 -3.75 14.29
C LEU A 215 -9.79 -3.21 14.94
N SER A 216 -10.65 -2.59 14.17
CA SER A 216 -11.83 -1.89 14.67
C SER A 216 -12.84 -1.62 13.57
N TYR A 217 -14.09 -1.35 13.98
CA TYR A 217 -15.11 -0.77 13.12
C TYR A 217 -15.57 0.56 13.69
N ALA A 218 -16.11 1.43 12.85
CA ALA A 218 -16.74 2.66 13.31
C ALA A 218 -18.18 2.76 12.80
N LEU A 219 -19.04 3.31 13.65
CA LEU A 219 -20.39 3.71 13.29
C LEU A 219 -20.56 5.17 13.67
N VAL A 220 -20.70 6.03 12.67
CA VAL A 220 -20.98 7.46 12.86
C VAL A 220 -22.46 7.70 12.61
N LYS A 221 -23.14 8.28 13.59
CA LYS A 221 -24.52 8.75 13.51
C LYS A 221 -24.57 10.28 13.54
N GLU A 222 -25.75 10.86 13.34
CA GLU A 222 -25.93 12.32 13.37
C GLU A 222 -25.36 12.98 14.65
N ASN A 223 -25.56 12.35 15.82
CA ASN A 223 -25.15 12.91 17.12
C ASN A 223 -24.24 12.00 17.94
N GLU A 224 -24.05 10.76 17.53
CA GLU A 224 -23.27 9.74 18.24
C GLU A 224 -22.15 9.21 17.34
N ALA A 225 -21.06 8.73 17.93
CA ALA A 225 -20.02 8.00 17.22
C ALA A 225 -19.51 6.86 18.10
N TYR A 226 -19.34 5.70 17.49
CA TYR A 226 -18.92 4.48 18.16
C TYR A 226 -17.67 3.92 17.52
N LEU A 227 -16.75 3.44 18.36
CA LEU A 227 -15.58 2.65 17.99
C LEU A 227 -15.75 1.24 18.53
N TYR A 228 -15.87 0.25 17.63
CA TYR A 228 -15.96 -1.17 17.98
C TYR A 228 -14.56 -1.76 17.96
N VAL A 229 -14.07 -2.16 19.13
CA VAL A 229 -12.67 -2.57 19.32
C VAL A 229 -12.54 -3.51 20.52
N ASP A 230 -11.46 -4.30 20.56
CA ASP A 230 -11.07 -4.96 21.81
C ASP A 230 -10.65 -3.88 22.83
N LYS A 231 -11.52 -3.65 23.81
CA LYS A 231 -11.32 -2.62 24.83
C LYS A 231 -10.06 -2.81 25.66
N SER A 232 -9.52 -4.03 25.72
CA SER A 232 -8.27 -4.32 26.44
C SER A 232 -7.06 -3.58 25.89
N LYS A 233 -7.15 -3.08 24.64
CA LYS A 233 -6.10 -2.28 23.99
C LYS A 233 -6.01 -0.86 24.51
N PHE A 234 -7.07 -0.36 25.15
CA PHE A 234 -7.19 1.01 25.62
C PHE A 234 -7.04 1.12 27.13
N THR A 235 -6.45 2.20 27.59
CA THR A 235 -6.46 2.56 29.01
C THR A 235 -7.74 3.35 29.35
N SER A 236 -8.14 3.36 30.63
CA SER A 236 -9.29 4.16 31.07
C SER A 236 -9.16 5.66 30.74
N LYS A 237 -7.93 6.19 30.77
CA LYS A 237 -7.64 7.57 30.37
C LYS A 237 -7.94 7.81 28.89
N MET A 238 -7.49 6.90 28.01
CA MET A 238 -7.76 7.01 26.57
C MET A 238 -9.26 6.89 26.27
N GLU A 239 -9.98 6.00 26.99
CA GLU A 239 -11.43 5.86 26.85
C GLU A 239 -12.14 7.17 27.25
N GLU A 240 -11.70 7.82 28.33
CA GLU A 240 -12.22 9.13 28.76
C GLU A 240 -11.91 10.24 27.72
N GLU A 241 -10.68 10.28 27.19
CA GLU A 241 -10.29 11.24 26.15
C GLU A 241 -11.13 11.07 24.87
N LEU A 242 -11.34 9.83 24.39
CA LEU A 242 -12.21 9.54 23.26
C LEU A 242 -13.67 9.91 23.53
N LEU A 243 -14.18 9.64 24.73
CA LEU A 243 -15.52 10.06 25.13
C LEU A 243 -15.67 11.59 25.12
N ASN A 244 -14.66 12.32 25.59
CA ASN A 244 -14.62 13.79 25.53
C ASN A 244 -14.59 14.29 24.07
N GLU A 245 -14.04 13.54 23.13
CA GLU A 245 -14.11 13.83 21.69
C GLU A 245 -15.45 13.40 21.04
N GLY A 246 -16.35 12.76 21.79
CA GLY A 246 -17.66 12.31 21.33
C GLY A 246 -17.67 10.89 20.77
N VAL A 247 -16.67 10.07 21.09
CA VAL A 247 -16.51 8.68 20.63
C VAL A 247 -16.69 7.70 21.79
N THR A 248 -17.62 6.77 21.67
CA THR A 248 -17.90 5.74 22.66
C THR A 248 -17.34 4.38 22.22
N LEU A 249 -16.57 3.72 23.08
CA LEU A 249 -16.03 2.39 22.81
C LEU A 249 -17.06 1.29 23.02
N LYS A 250 -17.17 0.37 22.06
CA LYS A 250 -17.97 -0.87 22.13
C LYS A 250 -17.09 -2.09 21.84
N SER A 251 -17.55 -3.28 22.25
CA SER A 251 -16.83 -4.53 21.92
C SER A 251 -16.86 -4.80 20.43
N TYR A 252 -15.74 -5.24 19.89
CA TYR A 252 -15.53 -5.48 18.46
C TYR A 252 -16.64 -6.31 17.81
N GLU A 253 -17.05 -7.40 18.47
CA GLU A 253 -18.04 -8.36 17.98
C GLU A 253 -19.46 -7.80 17.92
N LYS A 254 -19.73 -6.66 18.60
CA LYS A 254 -21.07 -6.08 18.68
C LYS A 254 -21.51 -5.33 17.41
N ILE A 255 -20.60 -5.08 16.47
CA ILE A 255 -20.92 -4.31 15.27
C ILE A 255 -22.09 -4.91 14.49
N GLY A 256 -22.10 -6.23 14.23
CA GLY A 256 -23.16 -6.90 13.46
C GLY A 256 -24.53 -6.79 14.12
N GLU A 257 -24.60 -6.95 15.47
CA GLU A 257 -25.83 -6.77 16.23
C GLU A 257 -26.34 -5.33 16.19
N ASP A 258 -25.46 -4.36 16.40
CA ASP A 258 -25.85 -2.94 16.45
C ASP A 258 -26.32 -2.44 15.09
N ILE A 259 -25.64 -2.79 13.99
CA ILE A 259 -26.07 -2.37 12.64
C ILE A 259 -27.37 -3.04 12.19
N SER A 260 -27.69 -4.21 12.70
CA SER A 260 -28.96 -4.90 12.40
C SER A 260 -30.20 -4.15 12.91
N ASN A 261 -30.03 -3.23 13.85
CA ASN A 261 -31.09 -2.45 14.46
C ASN A 261 -31.06 -0.96 14.07
N LEU A 262 -30.29 -0.59 13.04
CA LEU A 262 -30.24 0.79 12.56
C LEU A 262 -31.53 1.18 11.83
N GLU A 263 -31.98 2.39 12.11
CA GLU A 263 -33.07 3.05 11.39
C GLU A 263 -32.53 4.18 10.50
N GLY A 264 -33.27 4.53 9.46
CA GLY A 264 -32.89 5.56 8.50
C GLY A 264 -31.85 5.10 7.48
N LYS A 265 -31.30 6.04 6.71
CA LYS A 265 -30.35 5.76 5.63
C LYS A 265 -28.96 5.43 6.16
N ILE A 266 -28.36 4.37 5.63
CA ILE A 266 -27.07 3.81 6.04
C ILE A 266 -26.09 3.97 4.89
N LEU A 267 -25.07 4.78 5.08
CA LEU A 267 -23.96 4.96 4.13
C LEU A 267 -22.95 3.85 4.31
N ILE A 268 -22.56 3.22 3.20
CA ILE A 268 -21.47 2.24 3.14
C ILE A 268 -20.62 2.45 1.90
N ASP A 269 -19.35 2.08 1.97
CA ASP A 269 -18.52 1.86 0.78
C ASP A 269 -18.57 0.37 0.42
N PRO A 270 -19.17 -0.02 -0.71
CA PRO A 270 -19.32 -1.42 -1.07
C PRO A 270 -17.99 -2.16 -1.30
N ASN A 271 -16.89 -1.42 -1.53
CA ASN A 271 -15.55 -2.00 -1.68
C ASN A 271 -14.81 -2.17 -0.34
N LYS A 272 -15.35 -1.62 0.75
CA LYS A 272 -14.70 -1.60 2.08
C LYS A 272 -15.53 -2.28 3.17
N ILE A 273 -16.83 -2.47 2.97
CA ILE A 273 -17.69 -3.20 3.89
C ILE A 273 -17.77 -4.66 3.45
N SER A 274 -17.65 -5.58 4.41
CA SER A 274 -17.73 -7.02 4.15
C SER A 274 -19.15 -7.49 3.83
N ALA A 275 -19.26 -8.58 3.07
CA ALA A 275 -20.52 -9.27 2.78
C ALA A 275 -21.26 -9.65 4.07
N TYR A 276 -20.54 -10.11 5.10
CA TYR A 276 -21.11 -10.40 6.42
C TYR A 276 -21.82 -9.18 7.04
N LEU A 277 -21.16 -8.03 7.12
CA LEU A 277 -21.79 -6.82 7.67
C LEU A 277 -22.97 -6.36 6.83
N TYR A 278 -22.85 -6.46 5.51
CA TYR A 278 -23.96 -6.15 4.61
C TYR A 278 -25.18 -7.03 4.90
N GLU A 279 -24.99 -8.33 5.09
CA GLU A 279 -26.11 -9.23 5.42
C GLU A 279 -26.70 -8.98 6.80
N CYS A 280 -25.96 -8.42 7.74
CA CYS A 280 -26.50 -7.97 9.04
C CYS A 280 -27.50 -6.80 8.91
N ILE A 281 -27.45 -5.98 7.85
CA ILE A 281 -28.38 -4.87 7.63
C ILE A 281 -29.72 -5.44 7.18
N LYS A 282 -30.80 -5.27 7.98
CA LYS A 282 -32.11 -5.89 7.73
C LYS A 282 -32.83 -5.31 6.51
N ASP A 283 -32.80 -4.00 6.33
CA ASP A 283 -33.47 -3.32 5.22
C ASP A 283 -32.45 -2.74 4.22
N LYS A 284 -32.20 -3.50 3.15
CA LYS A 284 -31.27 -3.11 2.10
C LYS A 284 -31.71 -1.85 1.31
N ASN A 285 -33.00 -1.50 1.35
CA ASN A 285 -33.50 -0.27 0.69
C ASN A 285 -33.03 1.02 1.39
N ASN A 286 -32.55 0.91 2.62
CA ASN A 286 -31.99 2.02 3.37
C ASN A 286 -30.48 2.24 3.10
N ILE A 287 -29.84 1.39 2.31
CA ILE A 287 -28.40 1.51 2.00
C ILE A 287 -28.18 2.62 0.97
N VAL A 288 -27.20 3.47 1.25
CA VAL A 288 -26.63 4.46 0.33
C VAL A 288 -25.19 4.01 0.04
N GLU A 289 -24.94 3.61 -1.19
CA GLU A 289 -23.60 3.19 -1.63
C GLU A 289 -22.82 4.38 -2.14
N PHE A 290 -21.69 4.66 -1.49
CA PHE A 290 -20.79 5.75 -1.85
C PHE A 290 -19.37 5.42 -1.33
N GLY A 291 -18.34 5.87 -2.02
CA GLY A 291 -16.96 5.72 -1.52
C GLY A 291 -16.77 6.39 -0.15
N ASN A 292 -15.89 5.85 0.67
CA ASN A 292 -15.66 6.38 2.02
C ASN A 292 -15.35 7.89 2.01
N ILE A 293 -16.16 8.66 2.73
CA ILE A 293 -15.97 10.11 2.94
C ILE A 293 -14.58 10.36 3.56
N THR A 294 -14.22 9.55 4.52
CA THR A 294 -12.96 9.61 5.26
C THR A 294 -11.74 9.43 4.38
N THR A 295 -11.78 8.53 3.39
CA THR A 295 -10.69 8.30 2.44
C THR A 295 -10.34 9.58 1.67
N LYS A 296 -11.33 10.32 1.19
CA LYS A 296 -11.10 11.59 0.49
C LYS A 296 -10.52 12.66 1.42
N PHE A 297 -11.09 12.80 2.63
CA PHE A 297 -10.63 13.81 3.59
C PHE A 297 -9.22 13.55 4.09
N LYS A 298 -8.88 12.27 4.33
CA LYS A 298 -7.56 11.83 4.73
C LYS A 298 -6.50 12.05 3.63
N ALA A 299 -6.87 11.89 2.37
CA ALA A 299 -5.97 12.06 1.22
C ALA A 299 -5.45 13.49 1.07
N ILE A 300 -6.27 14.49 1.43
CA ILE A 300 -5.90 15.92 1.37
C ILE A 300 -5.33 16.31 2.73
N LYS A 301 -4.00 16.36 2.82
CA LYS A 301 -3.31 16.71 4.06
C LYS A 301 -3.52 18.19 4.40
N ASN A 302 -3.82 18.47 5.68
CA ASN A 302 -3.90 19.84 6.17
C ASN A 302 -2.49 20.46 6.33
N GLU A 303 -2.43 21.78 6.57
CA GLU A 303 -1.16 22.52 6.64
C GLU A 303 -0.24 22.00 7.77
N VAL A 304 -0.80 21.53 8.90
CA VAL A 304 -0.01 20.97 10.00
C VAL A 304 0.59 19.62 9.61
N GLU A 305 -0.18 18.75 8.96
CA GLU A 305 0.31 17.47 8.44
C GLU A 305 1.39 17.69 7.37
N LEU A 306 1.21 18.65 6.45
CA LEU A 306 2.19 18.96 5.41
C LEU A 306 3.50 19.52 6.00
N ASP A 307 3.42 20.39 7.00
CA ASP A 307 4.61 20.96 7.65
C ASP A 307 5.38 19.88 8.43
N ASN A 308 4.67 19.03 9.15
CA ASN A 308 5.23 17.91 9.89
C ASN A 308 5.86 16.88 8.94
N LEU A 309 5.19 16.56 7.83
CA LEU A 309 5.70 15.61 6.85
C LEU A 309 7.00 16.12 6.20
N ARG A 310 7.11 17.42 5.87
CA ARG A 310 8.37 17.98 5.36
C ARG A 310 9.52 17.83 6.36
N LYS A 311 9.27 18.03 7.65
CA LYS A 311 10.26 17.79 8.71
C LYS A 311 10.63 16.31 8.83
N CYS A 312 9.65 15.42 8.74
CA CYS A 312 9.85 13.98 8.71
C CYS A 312 10.76 13.56 7.55
N GLN A 313 10.52 14.08 6.35
CA GLN A 313 11.32 13.78 5.14
C GLN A 313 12.78 14.26 5.25
N VAL A 314 13.04 15.35 6.00
CA VAL A 314 14.41 15.79 6.28
C VAL A 314 15.14 14.76 7.16
N ARG A 315 14.50 14.29 8.22
CA ARG A 315 15.12 13.30 9.13
C ARG A 315 15.32 11.94 8.44
N ASP A 316 14.35 11.48 7.68
CA ASP A 316 14.48 10.27 6.88
C ASP A 316 15.59 10.41 5.83
N GLY A 317 15.68 11.57 5.17
CA GLY A 317 16.74 11.89 4.21
C GLY A 317 18.15 11.85 4.83
N VAL A 318 18.30 12.29 6.08
CA VAL A 318 19.56 12.16 6.83
C VAL A 318 19.95 10.68 7.02
N ALA A 319 18.99 9.83 7.37
CA ALA A 319 19.23 8.39 7.50
C ALA A 319 19.63 7.76 6.15
N MET A 320 18.96 8.16 5.05
CA MET A 320 19.30 7.71 3.69
C MET A 320 20.70 8.13 3.26
N VAL A 321 21.14 9.37 3.55
CA VAL A 321 22.50 9.83 3.21
C VAL A 321 23.55 9.06 4.01
N LYS A 322 23.34 8.84 5.30
CA LYS A 322 24.23 8.03 6.15
C LYS A 322 24.31 6.59 5.65
N PHE A 323 23.20 6.03 5.23
CA PHE A 323 23.16 4.70 4.63
C PHE A 323 23.94 4.65 3.31
N MET A 324 23.71 5.60 2.40
CA MET A 324 24.43 5.68 1.11
C MET A 324 25.95 5.77 1.35
N LYS A 325 26.39 6.64 2.28
CA LYS A 325 27.79 6.75 2.65
C LYS A 325 28.32 5.43 3.20
N TRP A 326 27.63 4.84 4.17
CA TRP A 326 28.04 3.56 4.76
C TRP A 326 28.16 2.46 3.69
N LEU A 327 27.21 2.36 2.77
CA LEU A 327 27.22 1.37 1.69
C LEU A 327 28.44 1.56 0.77
N LYS A 328 28.66 2.79 0.27
CA LYS A 328 29.78 3.10 -0.65
C LYS A 328 31.14 2.96 0.02
N ASP A 329 31.26 3.26 1.31
CA ASP A 329 32.50 3.10 2.06
C ASP A 329 32.88 1.65 2.32
N ASN A 330 31.92 0.74 2.39
CA ASN A 330 32.12 -0.63 2.86
C ASN A 330 31.96 -1.72 1.79
N ILE A 331 31.30 -1.43 0.67
CA ILE A 331 31.11 -2.42 -0.41
C ILE A 331 32.46 -2.97 -0.88
N GLY A 332 32.60 -4.29 -0.94
CA GLY A 332 33.85 -4.98 -1.29
C GLY A 332 34.93 -4.99 -0.21
N LYS A 333 34.71 -4.34 0.96
CA LYS A 333 35.64 -4.32 2.11
C LYS A 333 35.16 -5.19 3.27
N ILE A 334 33.86 -5.24 3.51
CA ILE A 334 33.20 -6.13 4.47
C ILE A 334 32.10 -6.91 3.77
N GLU A 335 31.67 -8.01 4.36
CA GLU A 335 30.53 -8.75 3.89
C GLU A 335 29.23 -7.98 4.19
N ILE A 336 28.48 -7.66 3.15
CA ILE A 336 27.16 -7.02 3.23
C ILE A 336 26.21 -7.89 2.42
N SER A 337 25.05 -8.21 2.96
CA SER A 337 23.96 -8.89 2.26
C SER A 337 22.76 -7.98 2.08
N GLU A 338 21.76 -8.41 1.30
CA GLU A 338 20.49 -7.70 1.13
C GLU A 338 19.79 -7.49 2.48
N ILE A 339 19.75 -8.51 3.33
CA ILE A 339 19.19 -8.43 4.68
C ILE A 339 19.99 -7.45 5.54
N SER A 340 21.32 -7.59 5.58
CA SER A 340 22.14 -6.71 6.43
C SER A 340 22.13 -5.24 5.96
N ALA A 341 21.91 -4.99 4.67
CA ALA A 341 21.71 -3.65 4.13
C ALA A 341 20.37 -3.07 4.61
N SER A 342 19.29 -3.86 4.56
CA SER A 342 17.97 -3.48 5.09
C SER A 342 18.02 -3.16 6.58
N ASP A 343 18.64 -4.05 7.37
CA ASP A 343 18.81 -3.89 8.83
C ASP A 343 19.60 -2.63 9.16
N LYS A 344 20.66 -2.33 8.39
CA LYS A 344 21.45 -1.12 8.57
C LYS A 344 20.66 0.16 8.33
N LEU A 345 19.81 0.17 7.33
CA LEU A 345 18.95 1.33 7.04
C LEU A 345 17.90 1.54 8.14
N GLU A 346 17.28 0.46 8.62
CA GLU A 346 16.34 0.53 9.76
C GLU A 346 17.05 1.01 11.04
N GLU A 347 18.26 0.50 11.32
CA GLU A 347 19.09 0.99 12.43
C GLU A 347 19.28 2.51 12.36
N LEU A 348 19.65 3.05 11.20
CA LEU A 348 19.89 4.48 11.00
C LEU A 348 18.60 5.31 11.17
N ARG A 349 17.46 4.83 10.69
CA ARG A 349 16.15 5.46 10.90
C ARG A 349 15.74 5.45 12.39
N SER A 350 16.05 4.36 13.09
CA SER A 350 15.69 4.18 14.51
C SER A 350 16.41 5.14 15.47
N LEU A 351 17.44 5.86 15.00
CA LEU A 351 18.09 6.91 15.78
C LEU A 351 17.21 8.15 15.99
N ASP A 352 16.14 8.31 15.21
CA ASP A 352 15.17 9.39 15.38
C ASP A 352 14.12 9.02 16.44
N GLU A 353 13.87 9.92 17.40
CA GLU A 353 12.94 9.69 18.52
C GLU A 353 11.48 9.51 18.07
N LEU A 354 11.11 10.09 16.93
CA LEU A 354 9.77 9.99 16.37
C LEU A 354 9.55 8.72 15.54
N PHE A 355 10.61 7.97 15.21
CA PHE A 355 10.51 6.71 14.49
C PHE A 355 9.74 5.66 15.29
N LYS A 356 8.84 4.93 14.62
CA LYS A 356 7.97 3.90 15.23
C LYS A 356 8.06 2.54 14.54
N GLY A 357 8.84 2.43 13.49
CA GLY A 357 9.04 1.22 12.70
C GLY A 357 9.11 1.53 11.22
N ILE A 358 9.31 0.52 10.41
CA ILE A 358 9.28 0.62 8.95
C ILE A 358 7.86 0.81 8.44
N SER A 359 7.69 1.52 7.31
CA SER A 359 6.38 1.73 6.68
C SER A 359 5.93 0.56 5.80
N PHE A 360 6.89 -0.27 5.37
CA PHE A 360 6.72 -1.56 4.68
C PHE A 360 8.03 -2.35 4.78
N GLU A 361 7.97 -3.65 4.44
CA GLU A 361 9.18 -4.49 4.40
C GLU A 361 10.15 -3.93 3.36
N THR A 362 11.35 -3.58 3.79
CA THR A 362 12.38 -3.03 2.90
C THR A 362 12.67 -3.99 1.77
N ILE A 363 12.59 -3.50 0.54
CA ILE A 363 13.02 -4.22 -0.66
C ILE A 363 14.49 -3.89 -0.88
N ALA A 364 15.36 -4.87 -0.73
CA ALA A 364 16.78 -4.76 -1.03
C ALA A 364 17.11 -5.80 -2.09
N GLY A 365 17.22 -5.39 -3.35
CA GLY A 365 17.41 -6.30 -4.47
C GLY A 365 18.73 -6.08 -5.19
N HIS A 366 19.62 -7.08 -5.13
CA HIS A 366 20.87 -7.13 -5.87
C HIS A 366 20.72 -8.04 -7.08
N LYS A 367 21.34 -7.70 -8.22
CA LYS A 367 21.26 -8.46 -9.47
C LYS A 367 19.79 -8.70 -9.89
N GLU A 368 19.44 -9.96 -10.24
CA GLU A 368 18.11 -10.38 -10.66
C GLU A 368 17.03 -10.23 -9.60
N HIS A 369 17.39 -10.17 -8.30
CA HIS A 369 16.42 -9.88 -7.24
C HIS A 369 15.83 -8.48 -7.38
N GLY A 370 16.59 -7.50 -7.89
CA GLY A 370 16.07 -6.19 -8.23
C GLY A 370 14.97 -6.20 -9.29
N ALA A 371 14.89 -7.25 -10.13
CA ALA A 371 13.84 -7.39 -11.13
C ALA A 371 12.49 -7.87 -10.55
N MET A 372 12.46 -8.33 -9.30
CA MET A 372 11.25 -8.67 -8.58
C MET A 372 10.78 -7.42 -7.81
N MET A 373 9.72 -6.77 -8.30
CA MET A 373 9.29 -5.43 -7.86
C MET A 373 9.04 -5.32 -6.35
N HIS A 374 8.55 -6.41 -5.72
CA HIS A 374 8.26 -6.50 -4.30
C HIS A 374 9.06 -7.63 -3.63
N TYR A 375 10.35 -7.74 -4.02
CA TYR A 375 11.25 -8.72 -3.44
C TYR A 375 11.43 -8.48 -1.94
N SER A 376 11.40 -9.56 -1.18
CA SER A 376 11.77 -9.55 0.23
C SER A 376 12.79 -10.67 0.46
N ALA A 377 13.99 -10.32 0.87
CA ALA A 377 15.05 -11.27 1.14
C ALA A 377 14.66 -12.17 2.32
N THR A 378 14.86 -13.47 2.16
CA THR A 378 14.77 -14.47 3.23
C THR A 378 16.16 -15.04 3.49
N LYS A 379 16.32 -15.77 4.59
CA LYS A 379 17.61 -16.43 4.89
C LYS A 379 18.08 -17.37 3.78
N GLU A 380 17.14 -17.92 3.00
CA GLU A 380 17.39 -18.83 1.91
C GLU A 380 17.72 -18.11 0.60
N SER A 381 17.18 -16.91 0.39
CA SER A 381 17.35 -16.14 -0.84
C SER A 381 18.35 -14.98 -0.73
N ASP A 382 18.85 -14.67 0.47
CA ASP A 382 19.72 -13.52 0.76
C ASP A 382 21.03 -13.57 -0.04
N TYR A 383 21.27 -12.56 -0.87
CA TYR A 383 22.52 -12.44 -1.62
C TYR A 383 23.54 -11.58 -0.88
N THR A 384 24.80 -12.05 -0.86
CA THR A 384 25.94 -11.19 -0.55
C THR A 384 26.15 -10.20 -1.69
N LEU A 385 26.26 -8.91 -1.38
CA LEU A 385 26.48 -7.85 -2.34
C LEU A 385 27.90 -7.91 -2.92
N GLU A 386 28.00 -7.84 -4.24
CA GLU A 386 29.27 -7.76 -4.95
C GLU A 386 29.55 -6.29 -5.33
N PRO A 387 30.84 -5.86 -5.40
CA PRO A 387 31.21 -4.50 -5.85
C PRO A 387 31.04 -4.35 -7.37
N ARG A 388 29.80 -4.60 -7.86
CA ARG A 388 29.39 -4.56 -9.27
C ARG A 388 27.87 -4.36 -9.36
N GLY A 389 27.43 -3.66 -10.41
CA GLY A 389 26.01 -3.50 -10.70
C GLY A 389 25.31 -2.61 -9.67
N PHE A 390 24.09 -2.95 -9.34
CA PHE A 390 23.22 -2.14 -8.49
C PHE A 390 22.76 -2.86 -7.22
N LEU A 391 22.42 -2.06 -6.23
CA LEU A 391 21.51 -2.42 -5.15
C LEU A 391 20.28 -1.50 -5.24
N LEU A 392 19.13 -2.06 -5.56
CA LEU A 392 17.85 -1.37 -5.45
C LEU A 392 17.42 -1.43 -3.98
N ILE A 393 17.22 -0.28 -3.37
CA ILE A 393 16.65 -0.14 -2.01
C ILE A 393 15.36 0.67 -2.10
N ASP A 394 14.25 0.00 -1.81
CA ASP A 394 12.95 0.63 -1.64
C ASP A 394 12.52 0.47 -0.19
N SER A 395 12.27 1.59 0.51
CA SER A 395 12.14 1.59 1.95
C SER A 395 11.45 2.85 2.48
N GLY A 396 10.87 2.73 3.65
CA GLY A 396 10.29 3.87 4.32
C GLY A 396 10.16 3.68 5.83
N GLY A 397 9.81 4.73 6.53
CA GLY A 397 9.61 4.73 7.98
C GLY A 397 8.25 5.30 8.38
N GLN A 398 7.72 4.76 9.47
CA GLN A 398 6.60 5.31 10.21
C GLN A 398 7.15 6.21 11.31
N TYR A 399 6.79 7.48 11.27
CA TYR A 399 7.13 8.48 12.28
C TYR A 399 5.84 9.08 12.86
N LEU A 400 5.87 9.56 14.11
CA LEU A 400 4.69 10.21 14.71
C LEU A 400 4.18 11.39 13.88
N ASP A 401 5.02 11.98 13.05
CA ASP A 401 4.72 13.15 12.23
C ASP A 401 4.80 12.89 10.72
N GLY A 402 4.71 11.62 10.30
CA GLY A 402 4.60 11.28 8.89
C GLY A 402 4.91 9.81 8.57
N THR A 403 4.68 9.45 7.33
CA THR A 403 5.10 8.19 6.70
C THR A 403 6.03 8.54 5.56
N THR A 404 7.14 7.82 5.41
CA THR A 404 8.06 7.99 4.28
C THR A 404 8.02 6.77 3.36
N ASP A 405 8.33 7.06 2.10
CA ASP A 405 8.43 6.09 1.01
C ASP A 405 9.43 6.63 -0.02
N ILE A 406 10.50 5.87 -0.28
CA ILE A 406 11.57 6.27 -1.18
C ILE A 406 12.32 5.09 -1.74
N THR A 407 12.53 5.08 -3.06
CA THR A 407 13.45 4.15 -3.69
C THR A 407 14.69 4.84 -4.22
N ARG A 408 15.85 4.24 -3.96
CA ARG A 408 17.11 4.53 -4.65
C ARG A 408 17.73 3.24 -5.18
N THR A 409 18.28 3.34 -6.38
CA THR A 409 19.14 2.31 -6.96
C THR A 409 20.58 2.80 -6.86
N PHE A 410 21.35 2.20 -5.95
CA PHE A 410 22.74 2.57 -5.66
C PHE A 410 23.68 1.78 -6.54
N VAL A 411 24.71 2.46 -7.09
CA VAL A 411 25.79 1.84 -7.84
C VAL A 411 26.78 1.20 -6.88
N LEU A 412 27.03 -0.10 -7.04
CA LEU A 412 28.00 -0.84 -6.23
C LEU A 412 29.38 -0.96 -6.90
N GLY A 413 29.48 -0.65 -8.18
CA GLY A 413 30.73 -0.73 -8.95
C GLY A 413 30.49 -0.67 -10.45
N GLU A 414 31.26 -1.44 -11.23
CA GLU A 414 31.21 -1.41 -12.69
C GLU A 414 29.81 -1.73 -13.24
N LEU A 415 29.37 -0.94 -14.22
CA LEU A 415 28.07 -1.08 -14.90
C LEU A 415 28.27 -1.37 -16.39
N THR A 416 27.41 -2.19 -16.97
CA THR A 416 27.28 -2.36 -18.42
C THR A 416 26.61 -1.14 -19.07
N GLU A 417 26.70 -1.02 -20.39
CA GLU A 417 25.99 0.01 -21.16
C GLU A 417 24.46 -0.12 -21.03
N GLU A 418 23.92 -1.35 -20.98
CA GLU A 418 22.49 -1.62 -20.77
C GLU A 418 22.02 -1.10 -19.40
N GLU A 419 22.78 -1.39 -18.34
CA GLU A 419 22.49 -0.94 -16.98
C GLU A 419 22.49 0.60 -16.87
N ARG A 420 23.49 1.28 -17.44
CA ARG A 420 23.56 2.76 -17.46
C ARG A 420 22.41 3.38 -18.26
N LYS A 421 22.11 2.81 -19.41
CA LYS A 421 20.99 3.27 -20.25
C LYS A 421 19.66 3.13 -19.51
N ASP A 422 19.37 1.96 -18.95
CA ASP A 422 18.14 1.71 -18.20
C ASP A 422 18.01 2.66 -16.99
N TYR A 423 19.10 2.85 -16.23
CA TYR A 423 19.13 3.78 -15.10
C TYR A 423 18.78 5.21 -15.52
N THR A 424 19.36 5.67 -16.60
CA THR A 424 19.13 7.02 -17.12
C THR A 424 17.72 7.18 -17.68
N LEU A 425 17.17 6.18 -18.36
CA LEU A 425 15.77 6.20 -18.86
C LEU A 425 14.75 6.26 -17.72
N VAL A 426 14.99 5.52 -16.64
CA VAL A 426 14.14 5.59 -15.43
C VAL A 426 14.17 7.00 -14.85
N LEU A 427 15.35 7.58 -14.70
CA LEU A 427 15.47 8.97 -14.21
C LEU A 427 14.78 9.97 -15.14
N LYS A 428 14.88 9.83 -16.46
CA LYS A 428 14.17 10.69 -17.43
C LYS A 428 12.66 10.59 -17.23
N GLY A 429 12.11 9.41 -17.02
CA GLY A 429 10.70 9.20 -16.71
C GLY A 429 10.31 9.88 -15.40
N HIS A 430 11.11 9.69 -14.36
CA HIS A 430 10.93 10.33 -13.07
C HIS A 430 10.90 11.87 -13.19
N ILE A 431 11.87 12.47 -13.86
CA ILE A 431 11.95 13.91 -14.11
C ILE A 431 10.75 14.40 -14.94
N GLY A 432 10.36 13.64 -15.97
CA GLY A 432 9.23 13.97 -16.84
C GLY A 432 7.93 14.17 -16.06
N LEU A 433 7.64 13.28 -15.10
CA LEU A 433 6.48 13.41 -14.24
C LEU A 433 6.65 14.52 -13.19
N MET A 434 7.83 14.63 -12.55
CA MET A 434 8.10 15.69 -11.55
C MET A 434 7.91 17.10 -12.10
N ARG A 435 8.19 17.32 -13.37
CA ARG A 435 8.07 18.61 -14.05
C ARG A 435 6.66 18.89 -14.59
N ALA A 436 5.73 17.94 -14.45
CA ALA A 436 4.39 18.09 -14.99
C ALA A 436 3.65 19.27 -14.35
N LYS A 437 3.08 20.12 -15.20
CA LYS A 437 2.02 21.07 -14.86
C LYS A 437 0.72 20.56 -15.44
N PHE A 438 -0.35 20.65 -14.69
CA PHE A 438 -1.64 20.11 -15.11
C PHE A 438 -2.80 20.98 -14.65
N LEU A 439 -3.87 20.94 -15.42
CA LEU A 439 -5.07 21.70 -15.13
C LEU A 439 -5.83 21.07 -13.95
N LYS A 440 -6.44 21.90 -13.12
CA LYS A 440 -7.40 21.46 -12.10
C LYS A 440 -8.43 20.48 -12.69
N GLY A 441 -8.63 19.36 -12.02
CA GLY A 441 -9.48 18.26 -12.48
C GLY A 441 -8.74 17.16 -13.25
N ALA A 442 -7.44 17.33 -13.55
CA ALA A 442 -6.64 16.25 -14.12
C ALA A 442 -6.48 15.09 -13.14
N THR A 443 -6.49 13.86 -13.69
CA THR A 443 -6.30 12.63 -12.93
C THR A 443 -4.88 12.09 -13.10
N GLY A 444 -4.43 11.25 -12.19
CA GLY A 444 -3.10 10.65 -12.30
C GLY A 444 -2.94 9.77 -13.54
N SER A 445 -3.99 9.14 -14.03
CA SER A 445 -3.94 8.36 -15.28
C SER A 445 -3.64 9.21 -16.52
N ALA A 446 -4.00 10.49 -16.51
CA ALA A 446 -3.63 11.41 -17.59
C ALA A 446 -2.15 11.82 -17.54
N LEU A 447 -1.49 11.67 -16.38
CA LEU A 447 -0.10 12.07 -16.18
C LEU A 447 0.89 10.90 -16.25
N ASP A 448 0.43 9.67 -16.12
CA ASP A 448 1.26 8.44 -16.10
C ASP A 448 2.21 8.34 -17.31
N ILE A 449 1.73 8.75 -18.50
CA ILE A 449 2.54 8.76 -19.72
C ILE A 449 3.83 9.59 -19.58
N LYS A 450 3.86 10.62 -18.73
CA LYS A 450 5.06 11.44 -18.53
C LYS A 450 6.24 10.65 -17.97
N ALA A 451 5.93 9.63 -17.16
CA ALA A 451 6.95 8.74 -16.62
C ALA A 451 7.30 7.59 -17.59
N ARG A 452 6.33 7.12 -18.38
CA ARG A 452 6.54 5.99 -19.30
C ARG A 452 7.17 6.37 -20.64
N GLU A 453 6.95 7.58 -21.12
CA GLU A 453 7.36 8.03 -22.45
C GLU A 453 8.83 7.72 -22.78
N PRO A 454 9.84 8.02 -21.94
CA PRO A 454 11.23 7.70 -22.25
C PRO A 454 11.49 6.20 -22.39
N LEU A 455 10.79 5.37 -21.64
CA LEU A 455 10.91 3.91 -21.68
C LEU A 455 10.18 3.34 -22.91
N TRP A 456 8.97 3.79 -23.20
CA TRP A 456 8.21 3.33 -24.35
C TRP A 456 8.88 3.67 -25.69
N ASN A 457 9.59 4.79 -25.77
CA ASN A 457 10.37 5.17 -26.96
C ASN A 457 11.50 4.15 -27.26
N GLU A 458 11.93 3.39 -26.24
CA GLU A 458 12.92 2.32 -26.35
C GLU A 458 12.28 0.91 -26.34
N GLY A 459 10.96 0.81 -26.40
CA GLY A 459 10.23 -0.47 -26.37
C GLY A 459 10.24 -1.15 -25.00
N ILE A 460 10.49 -0.41 -23.90
CA ILE A 460 10.56 -0.89 -22.53
C ILE A 460 9.31 -0.44 -21.79
N ASP A 461 8.75 -1.30 -20.91
CA ASP A 461 7.60 -0.98 -20.06
C ASP A 461 7.72 -1.69 -18.70
N TYR A 462 7.09 -1.12 -17.67
CA TYR A 462 6.95 -1.73 -16.34
C TYR A 462 5.48 -2.04 -16.03
N LYS A 463 5.24 -3.13 -15.28
CA LYS A 463 3.90 -3.74 -15.09
C LYS A 463 3.21 -3.31 -13.80
N CYS A 464 3.71 -2.28 -13.13
CA CYS A 464 3.10 -1.67 -11.94
C CYS A 464 2.58 -0.26 -12.22
N GLY A 465 1.92 0.35 -11.23
CA GLY A 465 1.63 1.79 -11.23
C GLY A 465 2.89 2.63 -11.20
N THR A 466 2.76 3.91 -11.51
CA THR A 466 3.85 4.90 -11.42
C THR A 466 3.83 5.62 -10.08
N GLY A 467 2.72 5.55 -9.34
CA GLY A 467 2.63 6.16 -8.03
C GLY A 467 1.27 5.96 -7.36
N HIS A 468 1.29 6.08 -6.05
CA HIS A 468 0.14 5.94 -5.15
C HIS A 468 0.14 7.03 -4.08
N GLY A 469 -0.99 7.24 -3.42
CA GLY A 469 -1.04 8.12 -2.26
C GLY A 469 -0.27 7.52 -1.07
N VAL A 470 0.18 8.38 -0.15
CA VAL A 470 0.88 7.99 1.08
C VAL A 470 0.12 8.52 2.29
N GLY A 471 -0.07 7.70 3.30
CA GLY A 471 -0.72 8.06 4.55
C GLY A 471 0.11 9.02 5.40
N PHE A 472 -0.50 9.53 6.47
CA PHE A 472 0.17 10.34 7.48
C PHE A 472 0.24 9.57 8.80
N PHE A 473 1.38 8.95 9.07
CA PHE A 473 1.54 7.95 10.11
C PHE A 473 0.42 6.89 10.02
N LEU A 474 0.24 6.37 8.79
CA LEU A 474 -0.75 5.38 8.38
C LEU A 474 -0.17 4.51 7.25
N ASN A 475 -1.02 3.83 6.49
CA ASN A 475 -0.62 2.94 5.40
C ASN A 475 0.27 3.67 4.38
N VAL A 476 1.35 3.04 3.98
CA VAL A 476 2.21 3.56 2.91
C VAL A 476 1.43 3.69 1.60
N HIS A 477 0.62 2.69 1.26
CA HIS A 477 -0.32 2.77 0.14
C HIS A 477 -1.65 3.37 0.61
N GLU A 478 -1.95 4.57 0.16
CA GLU A 478 -3.19 5.28 0.47
C GLU A 478 -3.92 5.71 -0.80
N GLY A 479 -5.21 5.42 -0.89
CA GLY A 479 -6.08 5.98 -1.91
C GLY A 479 -6.71 7.31 -1.47
N PRO A 480 -7.56 7.91 -2.33
CA PRO A 480 -8.09 7.36 -3.59
C PRO A 480 -7.29 7.73 -4.85
N GLN A 481 -6.29 8.62 -4.74
CA GLN A 481 -5.45 9.04 -5.87
C GLN A 481 -4.36 8.01 -6.21
N SER A 482 -4.06 7.89 -7.49
CA SER A 482 -2.94 7.09 -8.00
C SER A 482 -2.47 7.63 -9.34
N ILE A 483 -1.22 7.37 -9.70
CA ILE A 483 -0.68 7.58 -11.05
C ILE A 483 -0.44 6.20 -11.66
N SER A 484 -1.22 5.86 -12.69
CA SER A 484 -1.23 4.51 -13.27
C SER A 484 -1.90 4.56 -14.64
N PRO A 485 -1.56 3.65 -15.58
CA PRO A 485 -2.27 3.54 -16.85
C PRO A 485 -3.73 3.08 -16.68
N VAL A 486 -4.08 2.51 -15.53
CA VAL A 486 -5.47 2.15 -15.21
C VAL A 486 -6.27 3.42 -14.96
N PRO A 487 -7.39 3.64 -15.68
CA PRO A 487 -8.20 4.83 -15.48
C PRO A 487 -8.66 5.01 -14.04
N ASN A 488 -8.34 6.16 -13.47
CA ASN A 488 -8.82 6.61 -12.16
C ASN A 488 -9.58 7.92 -12.34
N LYS A 489 -10.81 8.01 -11.81
CA LYS A 489 -11.67 9.20 -11.92
C LYS A 489 -11.34 10.27 -10.85
N VAL A 490 -10.45 9.98 -9.94
CA VAL A 490 -10.07 10.90 -8.86
C VAL A 490 -9.14 11.98 -9.41
N ALA A 491 -9.60 13.22 -9.36
CA ALA A 491 -8.77 14.38 -9.69
C ALA A 491 -7.71 14.60 -8.62
N LEU A 492 -6.51 14.99 -9.04
CA LEU A 492 -5.46 15.40 -8.12
C LEU A 492 -5.77 16.79 -7.56
N GLU A 493 -5.74 16.92 -6.23
CA GLU A 493 -6.05 18.16 -5.51
C GLU A 493 -4.84 18.62 -4.67
N PRO A 494 -4.63 19.95 -4.49
CA PRO A 494 -3.59 20.46 -3.60
C PRO A 494 -3.70 19.90 -2.18
N GLY A 495 -2.55 19.48 -1.62
CA GLY A 495 -2.47 18.78 -0.34
C GLY A 495 -2.47 17.26 -0.46
N MET A 496 -2.79 16.69 -1.62
CA MET A 496 -2.60 15.27 -1.86
C MET A 496 -1.12 14.93 -1.96
N ILE A 497 -0.73 13.84 -1.32
CA ILE A 497 0.61 13.27 -1.39
C ILE A 497 0.55 12.07 -2.31
N ILE A 498 1.57 11.92 -3.16
CA ILE A 498 1.64 10.83 -4.13
C ILE A 498 3.10 10.48 -4.44
N THR A 499 3.40 9.19 -4.69
CA THR A 499 4.73 8.75 -5.12
C THR A 499 4.92 8.95 -6.63
N ASN A 500 6.17 8.92 -7.06
CA ASN A 500 6.60 8.91 -8.46
C ASN A 500 7.76 7.91 -8.57
N GLU A 501 7.48 6.68 -9.02
CA GLU A 501 8.33 5.49 -8.90
C GLU A 501 8.45 4.68 -10.20
N PRO A 502 8.78 5.29 -11.35
CA PRO A 502 9.04 4.54 -12.56
C PRO A 502 10.22 3.58 -12.38
N GLY A 503 10.20 2.47 -13.12
CA GLY A 503 11.26 1.47 -13.02
C GLY A 503 11.46 0.67 -14.31
N VAL A 504 12.58 -0.07 -14.35
CA VAL A 504 12.88 -1.10 -15.34
C VAL A 504 13.22 -2.39 -14.61
N TYR A 505 12.63 -3.49 -15.03
CA TYR A 505 12.77 -4.79 -14.38
C TYR A 505 13.08 -5.85 -15.42
N ARG A 506 14.37 -6.21 -15.54
CA ARG A 506 14.85 -7.20 -16.51
C ARG A 506 15.02 -8.54 -15.83
N GLU A 507 14.09 -9.44 -16.09
CA GLU A 507 14.11 -10.81 -15.54
C GLU A 507 15.47 -11.48 -15.76
N GLY A 508 16.04 -12.04 -14.68
CA GLY A 508 17.34 -12.70 -14.68
C GLY A 508 18.55 -11.76 -14.83
N LYS A 509 18.36 -10.43 -14.74
CA LYS A 509 19.46 -9.46 -14.88
C LYS A 509 19.47 -8.43 -13.73
N HIS A 510 18.66 -7.39 -13.81
CA HIS A 510 18.65 -6.27 -12.85
C HIS A 510 17.28 -5.61 -12.76
N GLY A 511 17.06 -4.89 -11.66
CA GLY A 511 15.95 -3.95 -11.50
C GLY A 511 16.44 -2.58 -11.10
N ILE A 512 15.76 -1.56 -11.58
CA ILE A 512 16.05 -0.15 -11.32
C ILE A 512 14.72 0.55 -11.03
N ARG A 513 14.64 1.26 -9.91
CA ARG A 513 13.53 2.17 -9.57
C ARG A 513 14.12 3.46 -9.00
N THR A 514 13.58 4.58 -9.40
CA THR A 514 13.86 5.88 -8.79
C THR A 514 12.55 6.46 -8.30
N GLU A 515 12.46 6.71 -7.01
CA GLU A 515 11.24 7.17 -6.39
C GLU A 515 11.44 8.39 -5.50
N ASN A 516 10.49 9.31 -5.59
CA ASN A 516 10.26 10.36 -4.61
C ASN A 516 8.78 10.48 -4.29
N THR A 517 8.47 10.77 -3.04
CA THR A 517 7.17 11.29 -2.62
C THR A 517 7.06 12.77 -2.95
N MET A 518 5.90 13.18 -3.45
CA MET A 518 5.61 14.55 -3.88
C MET A 518 4.25 15.02 -3.38
N VAL A 519 4.10 16.32 -3.24
CA VAL A 519 2.83 16.99 -2.86
C VAL A 519 2.27 17.73 -4.06
N VAL A 520 0.98 17.60 -4.30
CA VAL A 520 0.25 18.45 -5.26
C VAL A 520 0.12 19.85 -4.68
N VAL A 521 0.59 20.85 -5.41
CA VAL A 521 0.52 22.27 -5.02
C VAL A 521 -0.07 23.13 -6.14
N LYS A 522 -0.66 24.27 -5.76
CA LYS A 522 -1.10 25.27 -6.75
C LYS A 522 0.11 25.87 -7.45
N ASP A 523 -0.03 26.14 -8.74
CA ASP A 523 1.03 26.78 -9.54
C ASP A 523 0.57 28.14 -10.06
N THR A 524 -0.20 28.19 -11.14
CA THR A 524 -0.62 29.42 -11.80
C THR A 524 -2.14 29.44 -12.00
N TYR A 525 -2.67 30.65 -12.08
CA TYR A 525 -4.07 30.90 -12.44
C TYR A 525 -4.14 31.82 -13.65
N SER A 526 -5.07 31.52 -14.55
CA SER A 526 -5.41 32.37 -15.69
C SER A 526 -6.94 32.47 -15.77
N GLU A 527 -7.45 33.68 -16.00
CA GLU A 527 -8.89 33.90 -16.24
C GLU A 527 -9.39 33.14 -17.48
N GLU A 528 -8.54 32.99 -18.49
CA GLU A 528 -8.86 32.32 -19.75
C GLU A 528 -8.76 30.79 -19.65
N PHE A 529 -7.71 30.25 -18.97
CA PHE A 529 -7.39 28.83 -19.00
C PHE A 529 -7.62 28.11 -17.66
N GLY A 530 -7.91 28.84 -16.57
CA GLY A 530 -8.21 28.26 -15.26
C GLY A 530 -7.00 28.09 -14.34
N GLU A 531 -7.16 27.23 -13.35
CA GLU A 531 -6.20 26.98 -12.28
C GLU A 531 -5.30 25.79 -12.62
N PHE A 532 -3.98 25.97 -12.54
CA PHE A 532 -2.98 24.93 -12.78
C PHE A 532 -2.31 24.50 -11.47
N TYR A 533 -1.97 23.22 -11.42
CA TYR A 533 -1.24 22.58 -10.33
C TYR A 533 0.09 22.03 -10.83
N LYS A 534 0.98 21.74 -9.89
CA LYS A 534 2.26 21.05 -10.11
C LYS A 534 2.61 20.17 -8.91
N PHE A 535 3.73 19.48 -9.01
CA PHE A 535 4.28 18.70 -7.92
C PHE A 535 5.43 19.43 -7.21
N ASP A 536 5.49 19.31 -5.87
CA ASP A 536 6.63 19.69 -5.03
C ASP A 536 7.22 18.42 -4.42
N THR A 537 8.47 18.11 -4.74
CA THR A 537 9.20 16.96 -4.20
C THR A 537 9.49 17.15 -2.73
N ILE A 538 9.15 16.17 -1.89
CA ILE A 538 9.43 16.21 -0.45
C ILE A 538 10.44 15.16 0.00
N SER A 539 10.61 14.04 -0.71
CA SER A 539 11.68 13.07 -0.43
C SER A 539 13.06 13.66 -0.74
N LEU A 540 14.02 13.39 0.14
CA LEU A 540 15.36 14.00 0.11
C LEU A 540 16.44 12.92 0.22
N CYS A 541 17.00 12.52 -0.92
CA CYS A 541 18.17 11.65 -1.01
C CYS A 541 18.85 11.88 -2.36
N PRO A 542 20.19 11.92 -2.46
CA PRO A 542 20.85 12.04 -3.74
C PRO A 542 20.43 10.94 -4.71
N ILE A 543 20.33 11.27 -6.00
CA ILE A 543 20.28 10.31 -7.08
C ILE A 543 21.72 9.98 -7.44
N ASP A 544 22.07 8.70 -7.48
CA ASP A 544 23.46 8.25 -7.69
C ASP A 544 23.96 8.61 -9.09
N LEU A 545 24.86 9.59 -9.18
CA LEU A 545 25.39 10.09 -10.45
C LEU A 545 26.26 9.09 -11.20
N GLU A 546 26.79 8.07 -10.49
CA GLU A 546 27.64 7.04 -11.11
C GLU A 546 26.85 6.11 -12.04
N GLY A 547 25.52 6.03 -11.85
CA GLY A 547 24.62 5.26 -12.71
C GLY A 547 24.29 5.91 -14.06
N LEU A 548 24.57 7.22 -14.21
CA LEU A 548 24.07 8.00 -15.34
C LEU A 548 24.94 7.87 -16.61
N ASP A 549 24.28 7.78 -17.74
CA ASP A 549 24.80 8.26 -19.02
C ASP A 549 24.33 9.70 -19.24
N ILE A 550 25.16 10.67 -18.87
CA ILE A 550 24.85 12.10 -18.94
C ILE A 550 24.52 12.55 -20.37
N SER A 551 25.03 11.86 -21.39
CA SER A 551 24.79 12.19 -22.79
C SER A 551 23.32 12.01 -23.22
N LEU A 552 22.56 11.18 -22.48
CA LEU A 552 21.14 10.93 -22.73
C LEU A 552 20.23 11.99 -22.09
N LEU A 553 20.76 12.84 -21.19
CA LEU A 553 19.99 13.90 -20.53
C LEU A 553 20.05 15.18 -21.36
N ASN A 554 18.90 15.81 -21.56
CA ASN A 554 18.82 17.16 -22.12
C ASN A 554 19.11 18.24 -21.04
N GLU A 555 19.29 19.49 -21.45
CA GLU A 555 19.65 20.60 -20.55
C GLU A 555 18.59 20.89 -19.48
N GLU A 556 17.31 20.67 -19.77
CA GLU A 556 16.23 20.86 -18.80
C GLU A 556 16.21 19.74 -17.75
N GLU A 557 16.55 18.52 -18.14
CA GLU A 557 16.66 17.37 -17.23
C GLU A 557 17.87 17.53 -16.30
N LYS A 558 19.03 17.96 -16.84
CA LYS A 558 20.22 18.31 -16.05
C LYS A 558 19.92 19.44 -15.07
N ALA A 559 19.28 20.51 -15.52
CA ALA A 559 18.91 21.62 -14.66
C ALA A 559 17.96 21.20 -13.54
N TRP A 560 17.00 20.31 -13.81
CA TRP A 560 16.12 19.77 -12.79
C TRP A 560 16.91 18.97 -11.75
N LEU A 561 17.80 18.07 -12.19
CA LEU A 561 18.61 17.23 -11.29
C LEU A 561 19.53 18.08 -10.41
N ASN A 562 20.23 19.07 -11.01
CA ASN A 562 21.09 19.98 -10.25
C ASN A 562 20.30 20.77 -9.20
N ASN A 563 19.10 21.26 -9.54
CA ASN A 563 18.22 21.95 -8.58
C ASN A 563 17.72 21.03 -7.47
N TYR A 564 17.37 19.78 -7.80
CA TYR A 564 16.98 18.80 -6.81
C TYR A 564 18.15 18.46 -5.86
N HIS A 565 19.33 18.21 -6.40
CA HIS A 565 20.55 17.96 -5.61
C HIS A 565 20.91 19.13 -4.72
N LYS A 566 20.80 20.35 -5.24
CA LYS A 566 20.97 21.56 -4.41
C LYS A 566 19.98 21.60 -3.25
N LYS A 567 18.69 21.33 -3.50
CA LYS A 567 17.64 21.24 -2.44
C LYS A 567 18.01 20.17 -1.40
N VAL A 568 18.46 19.01 -1.83
CA VAL A 568 18.90 17.92 -0.94
C VAL A 568 20.06 18.37 -0.07
N TYR A 569 21.09 18.96 -0.66
CA TYR A 569 22.25 19.46 0.09
C TYR A 569 21.88 20.55 1.10
N ASP A 570 21.13 21.56 0.67
CA ASP A 570 20.76 22.70 1.50
C ASP A 570 19.93 22.26 2.73
N LEU A 571 19.04 21.28 2.56
CA LEU A 571 18.14 20.83 3.63
C LEU A 571 18.77 19.79 4.56
N LEU A 572 19.66 18.92 4.07
CA LEU A 572 20.22 17.83 4.87
C LEU A 572 21.56 18.16 5.52
N SER A 573 22.42 18.97 4.86
CA SER A 573 23.76 19.28 5.36
C SER A 573 23.81 19.85 6.78
N PRO A 574 22.81 20.62 7.28
CA PRO A 574 22.83 21.12 8.67
C PRO A 574 22.79 20.00 9.76
N TYR A 575 22.36 18.79 9.41
CA TYR A 575 22.14 17.67 10.33
C TYR A 575 23.24 16.59 10.21
N LEU A 576 24.26 16.82 9.38
CA LEU A 576 25.34 15.91 9.09
C LEU A 576 26.65 16.39 9.74
N ASP A 577 27.55 15.46 10.05
CA ASP A 577 28.91 15.82 10.44
C ASP A 577 29.76 16.26 9.23
N GLU A 578 31.01 16.69 9.45
CA GLU A 578 31.83 17.27 8.39
C GLU A 578 32.20 16.25 7.29
N GLU A 579 32.40 14.97 7.66
CA GLU A 579 32.71 13.91 6.71
C GLU A 579 31.48 13.53 5.87
N GLU A 580 30.33 13.44 6.52
CA GLU A 580 29.04 13.20 5.88
C GLU A 580 28.64 14.37 4.94
N LYS A 581 28.91 15.62 5.34
CA LYS A 581 28.67 16.81 4.48
C LYS A 581 29.53 16.81 3.24
N GLU A 582 30.82 16.47 3.36
CA GLU A 582 31.70 16.42 2.19
C GLU A 582 31.28 15.28 1.25
N PHE A 583 30.87 14.13 1.81
CA PHE A 583 30.26 13.05 1.04
C PHE A 583 29.01 13.55 0.31
N LEU A 584 28.04 14.16 1.03
CA LEU A 584 26.80 14.66 0.44
C LEU A 584 27.09 15.69 -0.67
N LYS A 585 28.05 16.58 -0.45
CA LYS A 585 28.46 17.57 -1.43
C LYS A 585 28.98 16.94 -2.73
N ASN A 586 29.73 15.84 -2.60
CA ASN A 586 30.20 15.09 -3.77
C ASN A 586 29.05 14.41 -4.50
N GLU A 587 28.12 13.76 -3.77
CA GLU A 587 26.99 13.06 -4.37
C GLU A 587 25.93 14.02 -4.97
N THR A 588 25.95 15.30 -4.59
CA THR A 588 25.03 16.34 -5.09
C THR A 588 25.73 17.35 -6.01
N ARG A 589 26.93 17.05 -6.52
CA ARG A 589 27.65 17.94 -7.45
C ARG A 589 26.87 18.18 -8.73
N GLU A 590 27.07 19.32 -9.35
CA GLU A 590 26.47 19.64 -10.63
C GLU A 590 27.04 18.76 -11.77
N ILE A 591 26.18 18.45 -12.76
CA ILE A 591 26.50 17.68 -13.98
C ILE A 591 26.29 18.53 -15.23
#